data_d7cdd1b54561943115e294f7e5b5fd2c
#
_entry.id   d7cdd1b54561943115e294f7e5b5fd2c
#
_cell.length_a   1.000
_cell.length_b   1.000
_cell.length_c   1.000
_cell.angle_alpha   90.00
_cell.angle_beta   90.00
_cell.angle_gamma   90.00
#
_symmetry.space_group_name_H-M   'P 1'
#
loop_
_entity.id
_entity.type
_entity.pdbx_description
1 polymer ?
#
loop_
_entity_poly.entity_id
_entity_poly.type
_entity_poly.pdbx_seq_one_letter_code
_entity_poly.pdbx_strand_id
1 'polypeptide(L)'
;EPTVREDLETCAKEISRRGYPWGMVCNGLYLTRQRLHNLIRNGMSSISISLDGLEDVHNWMRRHPESFDRAVNAIREITAIPELTFDVITCVTRRSLPQLPAMKELLISLGVKRWRVSTIFPVGRAAEEPEFRMNGEELKQVLDFIRDTRKEGIIRASYGCEGFLGNYEGEVRNTPFFCSAGVSVGSVLIDGSISACSSIRSNYHQGNIYQDDFWEVWQTRFQPYRDRSWMKKDECARCKYFRYCQGNG
;
A
#
# COMPACT_ATOMS: atom_id res chain seq x y z
N GLU A 1 -0.20 11.43 -6.26
CA GLU A 1 0.44 10.80 -7.44
C GLU A 1 1.80 11.44 -7.67
N PRO A 2 2.92 10.70 -7.41
CA PRO A 2 4.27 11.27 -7.55
C PRO A 2 4.61 11.74 -8.96
N THR A 3 4.10 11.05 -9.97
CA THR A 3 4.44 11.31 -11.38
C THR A 3 3.83 12.60 -11.96
N VAL A 4 3.03 13.36 -11.20
CA VAL A 4 2.59 14.71 -11.60
C VAL A 4 3.59 15.79 -11.21
N ARG A 5 4.58 15.47 -10.34
CA ARG A 5 5.61 16.44 -9.94
C ARG A 5 6.60 16.69 -11.08
N GLU A 6 6.89 17.94 -11.34
CA GLU A 6 7.88 18.33 -12.36
C GLU A 6 9.32 18.15 -11.85
N ASP A 7 9.53 18.27 -10.55
CA ASP A 7 10.84 18.17 -9.90
C ASP A 7 11.15 16.77 -9.31
N LEU A 8 10.37 15.73 -9.68
CA LEU A 8 10.50 14.38 -9.13
C LEU A 8 11.91 13.81 -9.33
N GLU A 9 12.49 13.99 -10.52
CA GLU A 9 13.82 13.51 -10.83
C GLU A 9 14.92 14.26 -10.05
N THR A 10 14.69 15.53 -9.74
CA THR A 10 15.59 16.31 -8.88
C THR A 10 15.54 15.80 -7.44
N CYS A 11 14.35 15.54 -6.92
CA CYS A 11 14.17 14.92 -5.61
C CYS A 11 14.83 13.52 -5.54
N ALA A 12 14.62 12.72 -6.57
CA ALA A 12 15.22 11.39 -6.70
C ALA A 12 16.74 11.43 -6.62
N LYS A 13 17.35 12.33 -7.39
CA LYS A 13 18.80 12.54 -7.39
C LYS A 13 19.34 12.95 -6.00
N GLU A 14 18.62 13.81 -5.30
CA GLU A 14 19.05 14.27 -3.96
C GLU A 14 18.93 13.13 -2.92
N ILE A 15 17.85 12.32 -2.96
CA ILE A 15 17.68 11.14 -2.10
C ILE A 15 18.86 10.18 -2.30
N SER A 16 19.18 9.85 -3.55
CA SER A 16 20.27 8.93 -3.90
C SER A 16 21.64 9.49 -3.54
N ARG A 17 21.89 10.80 -3.75
CA ARG A 17 23.12 11.47 -3.36
C ARG A 17 23.39 11.39 -1.86
N ARG A 18 22.33 11.32 -1.06
CA ARG A 18 22.40 11.12 0.41
C ARG A 18 22.52 9.66 0.83
N GLY A 19 22.55 8.72 -0.12
CA GLY A 19 22.71 7.30 0.16
C GLY A 19 21.43 6.58 0.63
N TYR A 20 20.25 7.20 0.50
CA TYR A 20 19.00 6.55 0.86
C TYR A 20 18.50 5.66 -0.28
N PRO A 21 18.19 4.37 -0.02
CA PRO A 21 17.42 3.57 -0.95
C PRO A 21 15.98 4.12 -1.03
N TRP A 22 15.40 4.12 -2.21
CA TRP A 22 14.07 4.68 -2.38
C TRP A 22 13.23 3.94 -3.42
N GLY A 23 11.95 4.10 -3.30
CA GLY A 23 10.96 3.61 -4.25
C GLY A 23 9.70 4.45 -4.21
N MET A 24 8.74 4.14 -5.07
CA MET A 24 7.48 4.87 -5.08
C MET A 24 6.29 3.96 -5.35
N VAL A 25 5.11 4.46 -4.98
CA VAL A 25 3.81 3.91 -5.39
C VAL A 25 3.17 4.92 -6.35
N CYS A 26 2.71 4.47 -7.51
CA CYS A 26 2.02 5.33 -8.46
C CYS A 26 0.88 4.61 -9.17
N ASN A 27 0.01 5.38 -9.83
CA ASN A 27 -1.10 4.87 -10.61
C ASN A 27 -0.73 4.52 -12.08
N GLY A 28 0.52 4.76 -12.50
CA GLY A 28 1.00 4.49 -13.84
C GLY A 28 0.58 5.51 -14.90
N LEU A 29 -0.36 6.42 -14.62
CA LEU A 29 -0.97 7.31 -15.62
C LEU A 29 0.04 8.17 -16.37
N TYR A 30 1.03 8.72 -15.65
CA TYR A 30 2.07 9.60 -16.21
C TYR A 30 3.47 8.97 -16.20
N LEU A 31 3.56 7.65 -15.98
CA LEU A 31 4.83 6.94 -15.97
C LEU A 31 5.20 6.50 -17.38
N THR A 32 5.87 7.37 -18.11
CA THR A 32 6.43 7.03 -19.42
C THR A 32 7.69 6.17 -19.28
N ARG A 33 8.03 5.40 -20.31
CA ARG A 33 9.29 4.62 -20.37
C ARG A 33 10.52 5.48 -20.09
N GLN A 34 10.60 6.66 -20.71
CA GLN A 34 11.72 7.59 -20.50
C GLN A 34 11.81 8.02 -19.04
N ARG A 35 10.68 8.34 -18.42
CA ARG A 35 10.63 8.76 -17.01
C ARG A 35 11.02 7.62 -16.08
N LEU A 36 10.50 6.40 -16.31
CA LEU A 36 10.88 5.20 -15.56
C LEU A 36 12.41 5.00 -15.55
N HIS A 37 13.04 5.03 -16.73
CA HIS A 37 14.49 4.89 -16.84
C HIS A 37 15.27 6.03 -16.17
N ASN A 38 14.76 7.26 -16.21
CA ASN A 38 15.38 8.39 -15.51
C ASN A 38 15.33 8.18 -13.99
N LEU A 39 14.20 7.73 -13.44
CA LEU A 39 14.06 7.47 -12.02
C LEU A 39 14.98 6.33 -11.54
N ILE A 40 15.09 5.25 -12.33
CA ILE A 40 16.02 4.15 -12.05
C ILE A 40 17.48 4.64 -12.05
N ARG A 41 17.89 5.43 -13.06
CA ARG A 41 19.24 6.05 -13.09
C ARG A 41 19.51 6.97 -11.89
N ASN A 42 18.47 7.54 -11.31
CA ASN A 42 18.54 8.32 -10.07
C ASN A 42 18.29 7.47 -8.81
N GLY A 43 18.53 6.14 -8.89
CA GLY A 43 18.58 5.23 -7.74
C GLY A 43 17.25 4.65 -7.27
N MET A 44 16.15 4.79 -8.04
CA MET A 44 14.92 4.08 -7.73
C MET A 44 15.14 2.58 -7.81
N SER A 45 14.93 1.86 -6.71
CA SER A 45 15.12 0.41 -6.59
C SER A 45 13.82 -0.37 -6.46
N SER A 46 12.71 0.32 -6.19
CA SER A 46 11.40 -0.34 -6.07
C SER A 46 10.25 0.54 -6.57
N ILE A 47 9.22 -0.11 -7.10
CA ILE A 47 8.00 0.56 -7.54
C ILE A 47 6.78 -0.34 -7.31
N SER A 48 5.66 0.28 -6.95
CA SER A 48 4.35 -0.38 -6.91
C SER A 48 3.40 0.32 -7.87
N ILE A 49 2.67 -0.45 -8.68
CA ILE A 49 1.66 0.07 -9.59
C ILE A 49 0.27 -0.31 -9.07
N SER A 50 -0.63 0.68 -9.02
CA SER A 50 -2.02 0.43 -8.66
C SER A 50 -2.81 -0.09 -9.86
N LEU A 51 -3.49 -1.24 -9.70
CA LEU A 51 -4.46 -1.78 -10.66
C LEU A 51 -5.64 -2.39 -9.87
N ASP A 52 -6.81 -1.74 -9.88
CA ASP A 52 -7.87 -2.03 -8.92
C ASP A 52 -9.05 -2.82 -9.50
N GLY A 53 -8.98 -3.18 -10.76
CA GLY A 53 -10.00 -3.94 -11.50
C GLY A 53 -9.59 -4.13 -12.94
N LEU A 54 -10.43 -4.76 -13.73
CA LEU A 54 -10.36 -4.70 -15.19
C LEU A 54 -10.74 -3.30 -15.67
N GLU A 55 -10.69 -3.06 -16.96
CA GLU A 55 -10.75 -1.73 -17.57
C GLU A 55 -11.92 -0.87 -17.04
N ASP A 56 -13.13 -1.41 -17.07
CA ASP A 56 -14.36 -0.72 -16.66
C ASP A 56 -14.32 -0.28 -15.20
N VAL A 57 -13.95 -1.21 -14.30
CA VAL A 57 -13.91 -0.96 -12.85
C VAL A 57 -12.72 -0.09 -12.47
N HIS A 58 -11.56 -0.35 -13.07
CA HIS A 58 -10.37 0.47 -12.80
C HIS A 58 -10.57 1.92 -13.22
N ASN A 59 -11.06 2.14 -14.45
CA ASN A 59 -11.32 3.49 -14.99
C ASN A 59 -12.41 4.22 -14.20
N TRP A 60 -13.46 3.52 -13.78
CA TRP A 60 -14.49 4.06 -12.88
C TRP A 60 -13.88 4.52 -11.54
N MET A 61 -13.10 3.65 -10.90
CA MET A 61 -12.51 3.94 -9.58
C MET A 61 -11.52 5.11 -9.66
N ARG A 62 -10.71 5.15 -10.70
CA ARG A 62 -9.70 6.19 -10.93
C ARG A 62 -10.27 7.46 -11.56
N ARG A 63 -11.50 7.41 -12.06
CA ARG A 63 -12.21 8.51 -12.76
C ARG A 63 -11.41 9.04 -13.96
N HIS A 64 -10.81 8.13 -14.70
CA HIS A 64 -10.03 8.47 -15.89
C HIS A 64 -10.11 7.36 -16.93
N PRO A 65 -10.51 7.66 -18.19
CA PRO A 65 -10.81 6.64 -19.20
C PRO A 65 -9.58 5.83 -19.67
N GLU A 66 -8.39 6.39 -19.56
CA GLU A 66 -7.16 5.73 -19.98
C GLU A 66 -6.36 5.10 -18.80
N SER A 67 -6.90 5.13 -17.59
CA SER A 67 -6.14 4.73 -16.40
C SER A 67 -5.70 3.28 -16.46
N PHE A 68 -6.57 2.40 -16.92
CA PHE A 68 -6.28 0.96 -17.06
C PHE A 68 -5.15 0.70 -18.06
N ASP A 69 -5.28 1.23 -19.27
CA ASP A 69 -4.28 1.03 -20.33
C ASP A 69 -2.91 1.59 -19.92
N ARG A 70 -2.89 2.75 -19.29
CA ARG A 70 -1.66 3.38 -18.78
C ARG A 70 -1.01 2.54 -17.68
N ALA A 71 -1.80 2.03 -16.74
CA ALA A 71 -1.29 1.15 -15.67
C ALA A 71 -0.75 -0.17 -16.24
N VAL A 72 -1.49 -0.82 -17.16
CA VAL A 72 -1.07 -2.06 -17.81
C VAL A 72 0.21 -1.84 -18.63
N ASN A 73 0.33 -0.73 -19.37
CA ASN A 73 1.54 -0.41 -20.12
C ASN A 73 2.74 -0.15 -19.18
N ALA A 74 2.52 0.56 -18.06
CA ALA A 74 3.56 0.74 -17.03
C ALA A 74 4.03 -0.60 -16.46
N ILE A 75 3.11 -1.52 -16.17
CA ILE A 75 3.43 -2.87 -15.70
C ILE A 75 4.29 -3.62 -16.73
N ARG A 76 3.95 -3.59 -18.02
CA ARG A 76 4.74 -4.23 -19.08
C ARG A 76 6.16 -3.68 -19.16
N GLU A 77 6.31 -2.37 -19.09
CA GLU A 77 7.65 -1.73 -19.11
C GLU A 77 8.48 -2.13 -17.88
N ILE A 78 7.86 -2.20 -16.70
CA ILE A 78 8.54 -2.54 -15.45
C ILE A 78 8.94 -4.01 -15.42
N THR A 79 8.09 -4.94 -15.88
CA THR A 79 8.39 -6.37 -15.88
C THR A 79 9.55 -6.75 -16.80
N ALA A 80 9.90 -5.89 -17.75
CA ALA A 80 11.08 -6.02 -18.59
C ALA A 80 12.39 -5.62 -17.89
N ILE A 81 12.36 -5.13 -16.64
CA ILE A 81 13.53 -4.65 -15.88
C ILE A 81 13.77 -5.56 -14.66
N PRO A 82 14.61 -6.59 -14.78
CA PRO A 82 14.77 -7.61 -13.73
C PRO A 82 15.31 -7.07 -12.39
N GLU A 83 16.11 -6.00 -12.44
CA GLU A 83 16.76 -5.42 -11.26
C GLU A 83 15.77 -4.62 -10.38
N LEU A 84 14.64 -4.21 -10.93
CA LEU A 84 13.67 -3.40 -10.22
C LEU A 84 12.75 -4.26 -9.35
N THR A 85 12.77 -4.01 -8.06
CA THR A 85 11.80 -4.61 -7.13
C THR A 85 10.41 -4.04 -7.41
N PHE A 86 9.44 -4.92 -7.71
CA PHE A 86 8.15 -4.48 -8.19
C PHE A 86 7.00 -5.35 -7.68
N ASP A 87 5.87 -4.73 -7.40
CA ASP A 87 4.60 -5.40 -7.16
C ASP A 87 3.42 -4.59 -7.74
N VAL A 88 2.30 -5.25 -7.91
CA VAL A 88 1.02 -4.60 -8.21
C VAL A 88 0.19 -4.53 -6.93
N ILE A 89 -0.48 -3.39 -6.70
CA ILE A 89 -1.40 -3.18 -5.59
C ILE A 89 -2.82 -3.06 -6.14
N THR A 90 -3.74 -3.83 -5.56
CA THR A 90 -5.17 -3.75 -5.85
C THR A 90 -5.93 -3.39 -4.58
N CYS A 91 -6.67 -2.29 -4.63
CA CYS A 91 -7.66 -1.95 -3.62
C CYS A 91 -9.00 -2.52 -4.07
N VAL A 92 -9.44 -3.61 -3.43
CA VAL A 92 -10.66 -4.32 -3.81
C VAL A 92 -11.91 -3.55 -3.42
N THR A 93 -12.86 -3.50 -4.34
CA THR A 93 -14.22 -2.97 -4.16
C THR A 93 -15.23 -4.09 -4.38
N ARG A 94 -16.51 -3.86 -4.04
CA ARG A 94 -17.58 -4.80 -4.40
C ARG A 94 -17.64 -5.07 -5.89
N ARG A 95 -17.33 -4.07 -6.74
CA ARG A 95 -17.31 -4.24 -8.19
C ARG A 95 -16.11 -5.05 -8.69
N SER A 96 -14.93 -4.88 -8.07
CA SER A 96 -13.74 -5.60 -8.50
C SER A 96 -13.61 -7.00 -7.86
N LEU A 97 -14.32 -7.28 -6.76
CA LEU A 97 -14.27 -8.58 -6.10
C LEU A 97 -14.54 -9.76 -7.08
N PRO A 98 -15.60 -9.76 -7.89
CA PRO A 98 -15.83 -10.83 -8.86
C PRO A 98 -14.80 -10.87 -10.00
N GLN A 99 -14.03 -9.80 -10.21
CA GLN A 99 -13.00 -9.72 -11.25
C GLN A 99 -11.62 -10.29 -10.81
N LEU A 100 -11.43 -10.59 -9.52
CA LEU A 100 -10.13 -11.04 -8.99
C LEU A 100 -9.53 -12.24 -9.75
N PRO A 101 -10.30 -13.29 -10.15
CA PRO A 101 -9.76 -14.37 -10.95
C PRO A 101 -9.22 -13.91 -12.30
N ALA A 102 -9.98 -13.08 -13.03
CA ALA A 102 -9.55 -12.56 -14.33
C ALA A 102 -8.36 -11.59 -14.20
N MET A 103 -8.31 -10.80 -13.13
CA MET A 103 -7.16 -9.96 -12.81
C MET A 103 -5.91 -10.80 -12.52
N LYS A 104 -6.04 -11.93 -11.82
CA LYS A 104 -4.94 -12.87 -11.59
C LYS A 104 -4.34 -13.34 -12.92
N GLU A 105 -5.19 -13.80 -13.84
CA GLU A 105 -4.73 -14.27 -15.17
C GLU A 105 -4.05 -13.14 -15.97
N LEU A 106 -4.62 -11.93 -15.94
CA LEU A 106 -3.99 -10.76 -16.56
C LEU A 106 -2.61 -10.49 -15.97
N LEU A 107 -2.48 -10.45 -14.64
CA LEU A 107 -1.21 -10.17 -13.98
C LEU A 107 -0.16 -11.26 -14.27
N ILE A 108 -0.56 -12.53 -14.30
CA ILE A 108 0.31 -13.64 -14.69
C ILE A 108 0.78 -13.48 -16.14
N SER A 109 -0.11 -13.15 -17.06
CA SER A 109 0.22 -12.93 -18.47
C SER A 109 1.18 -11.75 -18.69
N LEU A 110 1.13 -10.74 -17.80
CA LEU A 110 2.04 -9.60 -17.78
C LEU A 110 3.37 -9.91 -17.09
N GLY A 111 3.56 -11.11 -16.55
CA GLY A 111 4.80 -11.51 -15.87
C GLY A 111 4.94 -11.01 -14.43
N VAL A 112 3.86 -10.51 -13.81
CA VAL A 112 3.86 -10.03 -12.43
C VAL A 112 4.11 -11.19 -11.47
N LYS A 113 5.07 -11.03 -10.55
CA LYS A 113 5.42 -12.07 -9.55
C LYS A 113 4.85 -11.80 -8.17
N ARG A 114 4.53 -10.55 -7.85
CA ARG A 114 4.03 -10.14 -6.54
C ARG A 114 2.79 -9.27 -6.72
N TRP A 115 1.73 -9.65 -6.00
CA TRP A 115 0.44 -8.97 -6.02
C TRP A 115 -0.04 -8.71 -4.60
N ARG A 116 -0.16 -7.46 -4.23
CA ARG A 116 -0.67 -7.03 -2.94
C ARG A 116 -2.14 -6.63 -3.08
N VAL A 117 -3.00 -7.34 -2.37
CA VAL A 117 -4.45 -7.12 -2.37
C VAL A 117 -4.85 -6.48 -1.05
N SER A 118 -5.58 -5.40 -1.11
CA SER A 118 -5.99 -4.61 0.06
C SER A 118 -7.47 -4.26 -0.02
N THR A 119 -8.11 -4.06 1.11
CA THR A 119 -9.41 -3.39 1.17
C THR A 119 -9.21 -1.87 1.15
N ILE A 120 -10.28 -1.12 0.92
CA ILE A 120 -10.24 0.34 0.93
C ILE A 120 -10.51 0.84 2.35
N PHE A 121 -9.68 1.77 2.80
CA PHE A 121 -9.92 2.46 4.05
C PHE A 121 -11.01 3.52 3.87
N PRO A 122 -12.12 3.48 4.64
CA PRO A 122 -13.33 4.29 4.38
C PRO A 122 -13.19 5.73 4.88
N VAL A 123 -12.23 6.48 4.33
CA VAL A 123 -11.93 7.87 4.70
C VAL A 123 -11.91 8.77 3.46
N GLY A 124 -12.28 10.04 3.62
CA GLY A 124 -12.38 10.98 2.52
C GLY A 124 -13.42 10.52 1.50
N ARG A 125 -13.12 10.62 0.22
CA ARG A 125 -14.03 10.19 -0.87
C ARG A 125 -14.52 8.74 -0.72
N ALA A 126 -13.70 7.86 -0.17
CA ALA A 126 -14.08 6.47 0.03
C ALA A 126 -15.16 6.28 1.11
N ALA A 127 -15.33 7.22 2.02
CA ALA A 127 -16.40 7.18 3.02
C ALA A 127 -17.79 7.43 2.43
N GLU A 128 -17.85 8.11 1.27
CA GLU A 128 -19.10 8.51 0.59
C GLU A 128 -19.58 7.46 -0.41
N GLU A 129 -18.71 6.55 -0.84
CA GLU A 129 -18.98 5.56 -1.88
C GLU A 129 -19.28 4.18 -1.27
N PRO A 130 -20.55 3.72 -1.30
CA PRO A 130 -20.94 2.42 -0.72
C PRO A 130 -20.22 1.23 -1.33
N GLU A 131 -19.87 1.28 -2.62
CA GLU A 131 -19.16 0.22 -3.34
C GLU A 131 -17.74 -0.03 -2.79
N PHE A 132 -17.18 0.92 -2.05
CA PHE A 132 -15.87 0.80 -1.42
C PHE A 132 -15.92 0.09 -0.07
N ARG A 133 -17.11 -0.09 0.51
CA ARG A 133 -17.28 -0.73 1.80
C ARG A 133 -17.59 -2.20 1.62
N MET A 134 -16.72 -3.05 2.10
CA MET A 134 -16.90 -4.50 2.11
C MET A 134 -17.47 -4.94 3.45
N ASN A 135 -18.36 -5.92 3.45
CA ASN A 135 -18.81 -6.61 4.64
C ASN A 135 -17.87 -7.77 5.00
N GLY A 136 -18.14 -8.46 6.13
CA GLY A 136 -17.27 -9.53 6.61
C GLY A 136 -17.23 -10.76 5.68
N GLU A 137 -18.33 -11.07 4.97
CA GLU A 137 -18.37 -12.17 4.02
C GLU A 137 -17.57 -11.83 2.73
N GLU A 138 -17.69 -10.61 2.24
CA GLU A 138 -16.92 -10.13 1.12
C GLU A 138 -15.41 -10.10 1.45
N LEU A 139 -15.04 -9.64 2.66
CA LEU A 139 -13.65 -9.73 3.12
C LEU A 139 -13.17 -11.17 3.18
N LYS A 140 -13.99 -12.09 3.68
CA LYS A 140 -13.66 -13.52 3.72
C LYS A 140 -13.39 -14.07 2.32
N GLN A 141 -14.20 -13.70 1.32
CA GLN A 141 -13.96 -14.09 -0.07
C GLN A 141 -12.62 -13.59 -0.60
N VAL A 142 -12.22 -12.34 -0.28
CA VAL A 142 -10.89 -11.82 -0.63
C VAL A 142 -9.79 -12.65 0.03
N LEU A 143 -9.91 -12.97 1.32
CA LEU A 143 -8.89 -13.72 2.04
C LEU A 143 -8.78 -15.18 1.52
N ASP A 144 -9.91 -15.83 1.26
CA ASP A 144 -9.95 -17.15 0.65
C ASP A 144 -9.30 -17.15 -0.74
N PHE A 145 -9.61 -16.17 -1.59
CA PHE A 145 -8.99 -15.99 -2.90
C PHE A 145 -7.47 -15.83 -2.81
N ILE A 146 -6.98 -14.99 -1.88
CA ILE A 146 -5.54 -14.81 -1.68
C ILE A 146 -4.88 -16.09 -1.23
N ARG A 147 -5.47 -16.80 -0.23
CA ARG A 147 -4.98 -18.08 0.26
C ARG A 147 -4.84 -19.10 -0.87
N ASP A 148 -5.88 -19.23 -1.69
CA ASP A 148 -5.92 -20.24 -2.74
C ASP A 148 -4.97 -19.87 -3.89
N THR A 149 -4.89 -18.60 -4.28
CA THR A 149 -3.87 -18.10 -5.22
C THR A 149 -2.43 -18.37 -4.74
N ARG A 150 -2.18 -18.24 -3.45
CA ARG A 150 -0.85 -18.55 -2.87
C ARG A 150 -0.53 -20.03 -2.94
N LYS A 151 -1.52 -20.92 -2.75
CA LYS A 151 -1.34 -22.38 -2.89
C LYS A 151 -0.99 -22.81 -4.31
N GLU A 152 -1.51 -22.12 -5.32
CA GLU A 152 -1.14 -22.36 -6.72
C GLU A 152 0.35 -22.07 -7.01
N GLY A 153 0.95 -21.10 -6.30
CA GLY A 153 2.39 -20.81 -6.36
C GLY A 153 2.87 -20.08 -7.61
N ILE A 154 1.99 -19.65 -8.51
CA ILE A 154 2.34 -18.97 -9.78
C ILE A 154 2.62 -17.50 -9.55
N ILE A 155 1.75 -16.81 -8.82
CA ILE A 155 1.90 -15.42 -8.40
C ILE A 155 1.80 -15.33 -6.87
N ARG A 156 2.69 -14.56 -6.26
CA ARG A 156 2.68 -14.36 -4.81
C ARG A 156 1.67 -13.28 -4.45
N ALA A 157 0.42 -13.68 -4.22
CA ALA A 157 -0.60 -12.81 -3.66
C ALA A 157 -0.36 -12.60 -2.15
N SER A 158 -0.69 -11.43 -1.62
CA SER A 158 -0.64 -11.16 -0.17
C SER A 158 -1.68 -10.11 0.23
N TYR A 159 -2.26 -10.27 1.41
CA TYR A 159 -3.13 -9.24 1.99
C TYR A 159 -2.28 -8.07 2.52
N GLY A 160 -2.55 -6.87 2.02
CA GLY A 160 -1.73 -5.68 2.26
C GLY A 160 -2.28 -4.67 3.27
N CYS A 161 -3.48 -4.91 3.80
CA CYS A 161 -4.10 -4.01 4.79
C CYS A 161 -3.70 -4.32 6.23
N GLU A 162 -4.04 -3.38 7.09
CA GLU A 162 -3.92 -3.44 8.54
C GLU A 162 -4.82 -4.53 9.14
N GLY A 163 -4.58 -4.84 10.38
CA GLY A 163 -5.38 -5.75 11.20
C GLY A 163 -4.83 -7.16 11.30
N PHE A 164 -5.01 -7.73 12.48
CA PHE A 164 -4.71 -9.12 12.76
C PHE A 164 -5.89 -10.00 12.33
N LEU A 165 -5.63 -10.93 11.42
CA LEU A 165 -6.65 -11.73 10.73
C LEU A 165 -6.86 -13.12 11.36
N GLY A 166 -6.41 -13.33 12.58
CA GLY A 166 -6.63 -14.60 13.28
C GLY A 166 -6.07 -15.79 12.51
N ASN A 167 -6.94 -16.74 12.16
CA ASN A 167 -6.51 -17.97 11.50
C ASN A 167 -5.99 -17.79 10.07
N TYR A 168 -6.25 -16.64 9.44
CA TYR A 168 -5.68 -16.32 8.12
C TYR A 168 -4.23 -15.85 8.17
N GLU A 169 -3.72 -15.48 9.37
CA GLU A 169 -2.29 -15.12 9.48
C GLU A 169 -1.40 -16.30 9.05
N GLY A 170 -0.41 -16.02 8.21
CA GLY A 170 0.43 -17.06 7.61
C GLY A 170 -0.13 -17.66 6.32
N GLU A 171 -1.46 -17.68 6.13
CA GLU A 171 -2.07 -18.14 4.88
C GLU A 171 -2.12 -17.03 3.81
N VAL A 172 -2.43 -15.79 4.21
CA VAL A 172 -2.60 -14.65 3.30
C VAL A 172 -1.42 -13.65 3.31
N ARG A 173 -0.43 -13.86 4.17
CA ARG A 173 0.82 -13.08 4.26
C ARG A 173 1.96 -13.96 4.78
N ASN A 174 3.21 -13.49 4.57
CA ASN A 174 4.38 -14.30 4.92
C ASN A 174 4.71 -14.28 6.41
N THR A 175 4.36 -13.18 7.09
CA THR A 175 4.60 -12.96 8.51
C THR A 175 3.32 -12.49 9.18
N PRO A 176 3.08 -12.82 10.45
CA PRO A 176 1.97 -12.26 11.21
C PRO A 176 1.98 -10.74 11.15
N PHE A 177 0.80 -10.15 11.14
CA PHE A 177 0.69 -8.69 11.07
C PHE A 177 1.30 -8.03 12.30
N PHE A 178 2.14 -7.06 12.02
CA PHE A 178 2.66 -6.11 13.00
C PHE A 178 2.62 -4.70 12.40
N CYS A 179 1.93 -3.79 13.06
CA CYS A 179 1.89 -2.40 12.62
C CYS A 179 3.21 -1.70 12.97
N SER A 180 3.95 -1.31 11.94
CA SER A 180 5.25 -0.64 12.06
C SER A 180 5.14 0.87 12.27
N ALA A 181 3.91 1.44 12.25
CA ALA A 181 3.67 2.86 12.41
C ALA A 181 4.28 3.38 13.73
N GLY A 182 5.13 4.39 13.65
CA GLY A 182 5.82 5.00 14.79
C GLY A 182 6.87 4.12 15.49
N VAL A 183 7.05 2.87 15.04
CA VAL A 183 8.06 1.93 15.55
C VAL A 183 9.28 1.92 14.61
N SER A 184 9.08 1.63 13.35
CA SER A 184 10.12 1.64 12.30
C SER A 184 9.70 2.42 11.03
N VAL A 185 8.48 2.94 11.01
CA VAL A 185 7.94 3.75 9.92
C VAL A 185 7.48 5.09 10.47
N GLY A 186 7.95 6.16 9.84
CA GLY A 186 7.45 7.52 10.01
C GLY A 186 7.11 8.11 8.65
N SER A 187 6.26 9.12 8.62
CA SER A 187 5.81 9.78 7.40
C SER A 187 5.84 11.28 7.56
N VAL A 188 6.19 11.97 6.49
CA VAL A 188 5.95 13.41 6.32
C VAL A 188 4.83 13.57 5.31
N LEU A 189 3.76 14.22 5.69
CA LEU A 189 2.60 14.46 4.84
C LEU A 189 2.84 15.69 3.95
N ILE A 190 1.94 15.92 2.98
CA ILE A 190 2.08 17.01 2.00
C ILE A 190 2.10 18.41 2.61
N ASP A 191 1.48 18.58 3.77
CA ASP A 191 1.44 19.82 4.56
C ASP A 191 2.63 19.96 5.53
N GLY A 192 3.60 19.05 5.46
CA GLY A 192 4.73 18.98 6.38
C GLY A 192 4.46 18.26 7.69
N SER A 193 3.23 17.81 7.95
CA SER A 193 2.90 17.10 9.19
C SER A 193 3.72 15.81 9.34
N ILE A 194 4.27 15.61 10.54
CA ILE A 194 5.00 14.39 10.92
C ILE A 194 3.99 13.40 11.50
N SER A 195 3.84 12.26 10.85
CA SER A 195 2.90 11.20 11.24
C SER A 195 3.61 9.85 11.37
N ALA A 196 3.02 8.93 12.12
CA ALA A 196 3.51 7.57 12.24
C ALA A 196 3.28 6.73 10.95
N CYS A 197 2.27 7.08 10.17
CA CYS A 197 1.94 6.43 8.91
C CYS A 197 1.16 7.40 8.01
N SER A 198 1.34 7.29 6.70
CA SER A 198 0.59 8.08 5.72
C SER A 198 -0.92 7.81 5.73
N SER A 199 -1.36 6.67 6.28
CA SER A 199 -2.78 6.30 6.40
C SER A 199 -3.46 6.91 7.63
N ILE A 200 -2.71 7.46 8.60
CA ILE A 200 -3.28 8.11 9.79
C ILE A 200 -3.83 9.49 9.40
N ARG A 201 -5.16 9.66 9.57
CA ARG A 201 -5.93 10.83 9.15
C ARG A 201 -6.55 11.62 10.31
N SER A 202 -6.05 11.46 11.52
CA SER A 202 -6.61 12.09 12.71
C SER A 202 -5.58 12.98 13.39
N ASN A 203 -5.96 13.54 14.55
CA ASN A 203 -5.12 14.40 15.38
C ASN A 203 -3.91 13.68 16.02
N TYR A 204 -3.48 12.54 15.45
CA TYR A 204 -2.31 11.79 15.89
C TYR A 204 -1.02 12.22 15.20
N HIS A 205 -0.99 13.37 14.54
CA HIS A 205 0.24 13.96 14.03
C HIS A 205 1.12 14.41 15.20
N GLN A 206 2.41 14.18 15.08
CA GLN A 206 3.35 14.37 16.19
C GLN A 206 4.13 15.69 16.09
N GLY A 207 4.05 16.39 14.97
CA GLY A 207 4.72 17.64 14.73
C GLY A 207 4.63 18.07 13.27
N ASN A 208 5.43 19.06 12.87
CA ASN A 208 5.52 19.54 11.50
C ASN A 208 6.96 19.93 11.16
N ILE A 209 7.49 19.46 10.02
CA ILE A 209 8.88 19.67 9.60
C ILE A 209 9.27 21.14 9.37
N TYR A 210 8.29 22.04 9.26
CA TYR A 210 8.54 23.49 9.16
C TYR A 210 8.71 24.16 10.52
N GLN A 211 8.45 23.44 11.63
CA GLN A 211 8.50 23.96 13.01
C GLN A 211 9.36 23.10 13.93
N ASP A 212 9.44 21.79 13.64
CA ASP A 212 10.07 20.79 14.49
C ASP A 212 11.22 20.08 13.75
N ASP A 213 12.24 19.66 14.49
CA ASP A 213 13.22 18.72 13.98
C ASP A 213 12.58 17.30 13.92
N PHE A 214 12.62 16.68 12.74
CA PHE A 214 12.01 15.35 12.54
C PHE A 214 12.60 14.31 13.47
N TRP A 215 13.93 14.35 13.70
CA TRP A 215 14.60 13.35 14.52
C TRP A 215 14.26 13.49 16.01
N GLU A 216 14.17 14.73 16.50
CA GLU A 216 13.71 15.00 17.86
C GLU A 216 12.26 14.52 18.06
N VAL A 217 11.36 14.84 17.14
CA VAL A 217 9.97 14.34 17.17
C VAL A 217 9.94 12.81 17.17
N TRP A 218 10.71 12.17 16.29
CA TRP A 218 10.81 10.72 16.23
C TRP A 218 11.26 10.09 17.55
N GLN A 219 12.25 10.68 18.20
CA GLN A 219 12.78 10.18 19.46
C GLN A 219 11.80 10.35 20.63
N THR A 220 11.12 11.49 20.71
CA THR A 220 10.41 11.91 21.92
C THR A 220 8.89 11.76 21.87
N ARG A 221 8.25 11.91 20.68
CA ARG A 221 6.79 12.01 20.59
C ARG A 221 6.10 10.76 20.06
N PHE A 222 6.83 9.74 19.63
CA PHE A 222 6.27 8.50 19.08
C PHE A 222 6.03 7.39 20.11
N GLN A 223 6.18 7.66 21.40
CA GLN A 223 5.97 6.67 22.46
C GLN A 223 4.59 6.01 22.44
N PRO A 224 3.45 6.72 22.16
CA PRO A 224 2.13 6.09 22.09
C PRO A 224 2.01 4.98 21.03
N TYR A 225 2.85 5.01 20.01
CA TYR A 225 2.91 3.98 18.97
C TYR A 225 3.81 2.81 19.35
N ARG A 226 4.84 3.05 20.17
CA ARG A 226 5.83 2.05 20.61
C ARG A 226 5.34 1.27 21.82
N ASP A 227 4.75 1.96 22.79
CA ASP A 227 4.03 1.35 23.91
C ASP A 227 2.52 1.48 23.67
N ARG A 228 1.89 0.37 23.32
CA ARG A 228 0.45 0.29 23.04
C ARG A 228 -0.34 -0.30 24.21
N SER A 229 0.22 -0.35 25.40
CA SER A 229 -0.47 -0.83 26.60
C SER A 229 -1.76 -0.07 26.89
N TRP A 230 -1.83 1.21 26.49
CA TRP A 230 -3.02 2.05 26.61
C TRP A 230 -4.22 1.57 25.78
N MET A 231 -3.98 0.74 24.73
CA MET A 231 -5.04 0.14 23.92
C MET A 231 -5.65 -1.11 24.56
N LYS A 232 -5.08 -1.61 25.67
CA LYS A 232 -5.58 -2.79 26.37
C LYS A 232 -6.81 -2.43 27.23
N LYS A 233 -7.89 -2.05 26.55
CA LYS A 233 -9.17 -1.62 27.15
C LYS A 233 -10.31 -2.43 26.56
N ASP A 234 -11.47 -2.39 27.20
CA ASP A 234 -12.71 -3.00 26.75
C ASP A 234 -12.50 -4.46 26.31
N GLU A 235 -12.84 -4.81 25.08
CA GLU A 235 -12.65 -6.15 24.53
C GLU A 235 -11.17 -6.55 24.48
N CYS A 236 -10.28 -5.60 24.21
CA CYS A 236 -8.84 -5.87 24.17
C CYS A 236 -8.26 -6.23 25.54
N ALA A 237 -8.87 -5.78 26.65
CA ALA A 237 -8.40 -6.11 28.00
C ALA A 237 -8.41 -7.62 28.29
N ARG A 238 -9.36 -8.35 27.70
CA ARG A 238 -9.56 -9.81 27.88
C ARG A 238 -9.14 -10.62 26.66
N CYS A 239 -8.67 -9.97 25.60
CA CYS A 239 -8.36 -10.64 24.35
C CYS A 239 -7.06 -11.44 24.46
N LYS A 240 -7.13 -12.75 24.25
CA LYS A 240 -5.96 -13.66 24.25
C LYS A 240 -4.95 -13.35 23.14
N TYR A 241 -5.39 -12.68 22.07
CA TYR A 241 -4.59 -12.31 20.92
C TYR A 241 -3.93 -10.93 21.05
N PHE A 242 -4.24 -10.15 22.10
CA PHE A 242 -3.68 -8.82 22.30
C PHE A 242 -2.15 -8.80 22.24
N ARG A 243 -1.48 -9.83 22.74
CA ARG A 243 -0.02 -9.96 22.70
C ARG A 243 0.57 -9.94 21.27
N TYR A 244 -0.21 -10.31 20.27
CA TYR A 244 0.19 -10.29 18.85
C TYR A 244 -0.31 -9.04 18.15
N CYS A 245 -1.58 -8.71 18.31
CA CYS A 245 -2.29 -7.64 17.64
C CYS A 245 -1.97 -6.25 18.24
N GLN A 246 -1.81 -6.15 19.57
CA GLN A 246 -1.57 -4.91 20.32
C GLN A 246 -2.57 -3.79 20.00
N GLY A 247 -3.82 -4.16 19.71
CA GLY A 247 -4.85 -3.22 19.34
C GLY A 247 -4.73 -2.67 17.90
N ASN A 248 -3.96 -3.32 17.04
CA ASN A 248 -3.84 -2.96 15.63
C ASN A 248 -4.99 -3.50 14.82
N GLY A 249 -5.69 -2.64 14.12
CA GLY A 249 -6.76 -3.06 13.25
C GLY A 249 -7.54 -1.89 12.74
#